data_501e86ca439ba1021e15b2e21a66e080
#
_entry.id   501e86ca439ba1021e15b2e21a66e080
#
_cell.length_a   1.000
_cell.length_b   1.000
_cell.length_c   1.000
_cell.angle_alpha   90.00
_cell.angle_beta   90.00
_cell.angle_gamma   90.00
#
_symmetry.space_group_name_H-M   'P 1'
#
loop_
_entity.id
_entity.type
_entity.pdbx_description
1 polymer ?
#
loop_
_entity_poly.entity_id
_entity_poly.type
_entity_poly.pdbx_seq_one_letter_code
_entity_poly.pdbx_strand_id
1 'polypeptide(L)'
;TVKLFKKAQGRRLFPIECHDLMCKIGEIVVVGGVRRSALISLSNLNDDQMRHAKSGEWWDEPERGIYRDGQRGLANNSVAYKGKPEIGTFMREWLALYDSKSGERGIFNREAADVQVGRNGRREQGHMWGTNPCSEIILRPYQFCNLSEVVVRETDSLDDLKRKVRLATILGTLQSTLTDFKYLRKVWKTNTEEERLLGVSLTGIMDHPILSKTVDSPRWLEEMRQVAVDTNLKYANAIGIPQSAAITCVKPSGTVSQLVDAASGIHARHNDYYIRTVRGDNKDPLTQFLKEQGVYSEADVMKPDSTTVFSFAMKAPDGAVTRDAMTAIEQLELWKTYALHWCEHKPSVTISVKEHEWMDVGAWVYDNFDVASGVSFLPHSDHTYQQAPYQDIEAEEYLEWQLERGSLEIDWAALSAYEKEDNTSGSRELA
;
A
#
# COMPACT_ATOMS: atom_id res chain seq x y z
N THR A 1 -7.77 -16.49 -21.30
CA THR A 1 -6.96 -15.90 -22.39
C THR A 1 -7.47 -16.33 -23.76
N VAL A 2 -7.53 -17.64 -24.10
CA VAL A 2 -7.92 -18.13 -25.44
C VAL A 2 -9.36 -17.68 -25.83
N LYS A 3 -10.32 -17.78 -24.91
CA LYS A 3 -11.70 -17.31 -25.15
C LYS A 3 -11.74 -15.82 -25.50
N LEU A 4 -10.96 -14.99 -24.81
CA LEU A 4 -10.88 -13.54 -25.04
C LEU A 4 -10.31 -13.25 -26.44
N PHE A 5 -9.20 -13.87 -26.83
CA PHE A 5 -8.61 -13.68 -28.18
C PHE A 5 -9.56 -14.13 -29.29
N LYS A 6 -10.28 -15.26 -29.10
CA LYS A 6 -11.32 -15.68 -30.06
C LYS A 6 -12.43 -14.64 -30.19
N LYS A 7 -12.89 -14.05 -29.08
CA LYS A 7 -13.90 -12.98 -29.07
C LYS A 7 -13.40 -11.69 -29.73
N ALA A 8 -12.12 -11.41 -29.62
CA ALA A 8 -11.49 -10.20 -30.17
C ALA A 8 -10.96 -10.37 -31.60
N GLN A 9 -11.19 -11.52 -32.24
CA GLN A 9 -10.70 -11.78 -33.59
C GLN A 9 -11.17 -10.72 -34.58
N GLY A 10 -10.25 -10.15 -35.36
CA GLY A 10 -10.52 -9.11 -36.35
C GLY A 10 -10.55 -7.67 -35.83
N ARG A 11 -10.30 -7.45 -34.55
CA ARG A 11 -10.20 -6.11 -33.94
C ARG A 11 -9.04 -6.01 -32.91
N ARG A 12 -8.72 -4.80 -32.50
CA ARG A 12 -7.83 -4.57 -31.35
C ARG A 12 -8.56 -4.92 -30.05
N LEU A 13 -7.78 -5.31 -29.03
CA LEU A 13 -8.29 -5.45 -27.66
C LEU A 13 -8.73 -4.08 -27.11
N PHE A 14 -9.81 -4.08 -26.35
CA PHE A 14 -10.20 -2.92 -25.56
C PHE A 14 -9.29 -2.79 -24.31
N PRO A 15 -9.13 -1.58 -23.73
CA PRO A 15 -8.34 -1.40 -22.51
C PRO A 15 -8.76 -2.33 -21.38
N ILE A 16 -10.06 -2.53 -21.15
CA ILE A 16 -10.56 -3.44 -20.12
C ILE A 16 -10.16 -4.91 -20.38
N GLU A 17 -10.10 -5.34 -21.64
CA GLU A 17 -9.66 -6.69 -22.00
C GLU A 17 -8.14 -6.87 -21.74
N CYS A 18 -7.35 -5.83 -22.01
CA CYS A 18 -5.92 -5.82 -21.64
C CYS A 18 -5.74 -5.86 -20.13
N HIS A 19 -6.52 -5.08 -19.39
CA HIS A 19 -6.54 -5.06 -17.93
C HIS A 19 -6.86 -6.46 -17.38
N ASP A 20 -7.92 -7.10 -17.83
CA ASP A 20 -8.34 -8.42 -17.39
C ASP A 20 -7.27 -9.50 -17.68
N LEU A 21 -6.58 -9.41 -18.83
CA LEU A 21 -5.45 -10.29 -19.15
C LEU A 21 -4.28 -10.11 -18.16
N MET A 22 -3.90 -8.87 -17.90
CA MET A 22 -2.79 -8.58 -16.98
C MET A 22 -3.12 -9.01 -15.55
N CYS A 23 -4.35 -8.78 -15.09
CA CYS A 23 -4.83 -9.28 -13.80
C CYS A 23 -4.75 -10.81 -13.74
N LYS A 24 -5.17 -11.50 -14.82
CA LYS A 24 -5.14 -12.97 -14.88
C LYS A 24 -3.72 -13.53 -14.90
N ILE A 25 -2.76 -12.84 -15.52
CA ILE A 25 -1.35 -13.19 -15.46
C ILE A 25 -0.81 -13.00 -14.03
N GLY A 26 -1.17 -11.89 -13.37
CA GLY A 26 -0.73 -11.62 -12.01
C GLY A 26 -1.25 -12.62 -10.97
N GLU A 27 -2.43 -13.19 -11.17
CA GLU A 27 -3.01 -14.20 -10.27
C GLU A 27 -2.17 -15.47 -10.16
N ILE A 28 -1.40 -15.83 -11.18
CA ILE A 28 -0.57 -17.03 -11.16
C ILE A 28 0.71 -16.87 -10.33
N VAL A 29 1.06 -15.65 -9.93
CA VAL A 29 2.25 -15.38 -9.11
C VAL A 29 1.92 -15.58 -7.64
N VAL A 30 1.95 -16.83 -7.19
CA VAL A 30 1.65 -17.24 -5.82
C VAL A 30 2.83 -18.02 -5.25
N VAL A 31 3.24 -17.70 -4.03
CA VAL A 31 4.29 -18.42 -3.28
C VAL A 31 3.82 -18.59 -1.84
N GLY A 32 3.89 -19.81 -1.30
CA GLY A 32 3.46 -20.11 0.05
C GLY A 32 1.97 -19.81 0.29
N GLY A 33 1.09 -20.07 -0.70
CA GLY A 33 -0.34 -19.77 -0.60
C GLY A 33 -0.69 -18.27 -0.65
N VAL A 34 0.30 -17.38 -0.73
CA VAL A 34 0.12 -15.93 -0.71
C VAL A 34 0.42 -15.32 -2.07
N ARG A 35 -0.49 -14.48 -2.55
CA ARG A 35 -0.28 -13.68 -3.78
C ARG A 35 0.93 -12.75 -3.63
N ARG A 36 1.87 -12.83 -4.59
CA ARG A 36 3.11 -12.05 -4.59
C ARG A 36 3.18 -11.00 -5.71
N SER A 37 2.08 -10.72 -6.38
CA SER A 37 1.98 -9.69 -7.40
C SER A 37 0.92 -8.67 -7.06
N ALA A 38 1.12 -7.45 -7.53
CA ALA A 38 0.15 -6.36 -7.48
C ALA A 38 0.29 -5.49 -8.73
N LEU A 39 -0.79 -4.87 -9.15
CA LEU A 39 -0.85 -4.00 -10.31
C LEU A 39 -1.49 -2.66 -9.94
N ILE A 40 -1.16 -1.63 -10.71
CA ILE A 40 -1.99 -0.43 -10.85
C ILE A 40 -2.30 -0.24 -12.33
N SER A 41 -3.54 0.05 -12.63
CA SER A 41 -4.00 0.41 -13.97
C SER A 41 -4.30 1.90 -14.02
N LEU A 42 -3.57 2.62 -14.87
CA LEU A 42 -3.77 4.03 -15.14
C LEU A 42 -4.53 4.19 -16.45
N SER A 43 -5.78 4.58 -16.38
CA SER A 43 -6.68 4.70 -17.53
C SER A 43 -7.01 6.15 -17.86
N ASN A 44 -7.42 6.41 -19.11
CA ASN A 44 -7.79 7.74 -19.55
C ASN A 44 -9.17 8.16 -19.00
N LEU A 45 -9.40 9.46 -18.90
CA LEU A 45 -10.69 10.05 -18.48
C LEU A 45 -11.88 9.60 -19.30
N ASN A 46 -11.69 9.41 -20.62
CA ASN A 46 -12.75 9.03 -21.56
C ASN A 46 -12.98 7.52 -21.65
N ASP A 47 -12.31 6.71 -20.87
CA ASP A 47 -12.49 5.26 -20.85
C ASP A 47 -13.59 4.88 -19.87
N ASP A 48 -14.81 4.75 -20.38
CA ASP A 48 -15.99 4.46 -19.59
C ASP A 48 -16.00 3.02 -19.05
N GLN A 49 -15.44 2.07 -19.80
CA GLN A 49 -15.32 0.69 -19.34
C GLN A 49 -14.38 0.57 -18.14
N MET A 50 -13.26 1.30 -18.17
CA MET A 50 -12.35 1.34 -17.04
C MET A 50 -12.91 2.14 -15.86
N ARG A 51 -13.75 3.17 -16.10
CA ARG A 51 -14.45 3.90 -15.03
C ARG A 51 -15.31 2.99 -14.19
N HIS A 52 -15.98 2.03 -14.83
CA HIS A 52 -16.91 1.12 -14.17
C HIS A 52 -16.37 -0.30 -13.99
N ALA A 53 -15.06 -0.50 -14.13
CA ALA A 53 -14.45 -1.83 -14.07
C ALA A 53 -14.74 -2.59 -12.76
N LYS A 54 -14.89 -1.87 -11.66
CA LYS A 54 -15.23 -2.41 -10.34
C LYS A 54 -16.48 -1.75 -9.73
N SER A 55 -17.46 -1.46 -10.56
CA SER A 55 -18.78 -1.00 -10.12
C SER A 55 -19.76 -2.17 -10.09
N GLY A 56 -20.68 -2.17 -9.13
CA GLY A 56 -21.66 -3.24 -8.97
C GLY A 56 -21.02 -4.56 -8.53
N GLU A 57 -21.64 -5.67 -8.93
CA GLU A 57 -21.22 -7.03 -8.54
C GLU A 57 -20.15 -7.57 -9.51
N TRP A 58 -18.92 -7.14 -9.40
CA TRP A 58 -17.80 -7.57 -10.28
C TRP A 58 -17.01 -8.76 -9.72
N TRP A 59 -17.15 -9.09 -8.43
CA TRP A 59 -16.41 -10.18 -7.76
C TRP A 59 -17.00 -11.56 -8.07
N ASP A 60 -16.18 -12.59 -7.90
CA ASP A 60 -16.60 -13.98 -8.02
C ASP A 60 -17.26 -14.45 -6.71
N GLU A 61 -18.25 -15.32 -6.85
CA GLU A 61 -18.93 -16.04 -5.74
C GLU A 61 -18.83 -17.56 -5.99
N PRO A 62 -17.67 -18.18 -5.74
CA PRO A 62 -17.42 -19.58 -6.10
C PRO A 62 -18.39 -20.57 -5.44
N GLU A 63 -18.84 -20.28 -4.21
CA GLU A 63 -19.79 -21.11 -3.46
C GLU A 63 -21.15 -21.19 -4.14
N ARG A 64 -21.53 -20.13 -4.87
CA ARG A 64 -22.75 -20.06 -5.66
C ARG A 64 -22.53 -20.44 -7.12
N GLY A 65 -21.30 -20.83 -7.48
CA GLY A 65 -20.92 -21.13 -8.86
C GLY A 65 -20.92 -19.91 -9.78
N ILE A 66 -20.85 -18.69 -9.21
CA ILE A 66 -20.91 -17.44 -9.99
C ILE A 66 -19.49 -16.94 -10.19
N TYR A 67 -19.06 -16.86 -11.43
CA TYR A 67 -17.75 -16.32 -11.84
C TYR A 67 -17.96 -15.13 -12.75
N ARG A 68 -17.47 -13.96 -12.32
CA ARG A 68 -17.57 -12.69 -13.04
C ARG A 68 -16.17 -12.19 -13.43
N ASP A 69 -15.76 -11.07 -12.85
CA ASP A 69 -14.50 -10.39 -13.14
C ASP A 69 -13.60 -10.28 -11.88
N GLY A 70 -13.65 -11.30 -11.00
CA GLY A 70 -12.94 -11.34 -9.72
C GLY A 70 -11.43 -11.12 -9.83
N GLN A 71 -10.80 -11.48 -10.98
CA GLN A 71 -9.40 -11.18 -11.24
C GLN A 71 -9.07 -9.68 -11.15
N ARG A 72 -10.05 -8.79 -11.33
CA ARG A 72 -9.86 -7.34 -11.22
C ARG A 72 -9.47 -6.88 -9.81
N GLY A 73 -9.72 -7.71 -8.80
CA GLY A 73 -9.23 -7.51 -7.43
C GLY A 73 -7.71 -7.47 -7.30
N LEU A 74 -6.95 -7.93 -8.32
CA LEU A 74 -5.50 -7.85 -8.35
C LEU A 74 -4.97 -6.43 -8.54
N ALA A 75 -5.66 -5.60 -9.32
CA ALA A 75 -5.21 -4.27 -9.70
C ALA A 75 -5.91 -3.17 -8.89
N ASN A 76 -5.17 -2.15 -8.51
CA ASN A 76 -5.72 -0.85 -8.15
C ASN A 76 -5.97 -0.08 -9.45
N ASN A 77 -7.09 0.62 -9.56
CA ASN A 77 -7.43 1.40 -10.75
C ASN A 77 -7.46 2.89 -10.42
N SER A 78 -6.77 3.69 -11.23
CA SER A 78 -6.79 5.14 -11.13
C SER A 78 -6.97 5.78 -12.50
N VAL A 79 -7.61 6.94 -12.50
CA VAL A 79 -7.65 7.78 -13.69
C VAL A 79 -6.39 8.63 -13.77
N ALA A 80 -5.75 8.64 -14.93
CA ALA A 80 -4.53 9.41 -15.19
C ALA A 80 -4.88 10.79 -15.75
N TYR A 81 -4.96 11.78 -14.88
CA TYR A 81 -5.15 13.18 -15.27
C TYR A 81 -3.86 13.76 -15.88
N LYS A 82 -4.00 14.66 -16.84
CA LYS A 82 -2.92 15.43 -17.42
C LYS A 82 -2.78 16.83 -16.81
N GLY A 83 -3.66 17.16 -15.88
CA GLY A 83 -3.79 18.42 -15.19
C GLY A 83 -5.19 18.54 -14.60
N LYS A 84 -5.50 19.69 -13.99
CA LYS A 84 -6.81 19.96 -13.38
C LYS A 84 -7.91 19.89 -14.45
N PRO A 85 -8.90 19.01 -14.33
CA PRO A 85 -9.99 18.91 -15.31
C PRO A 85 -10.99 20.04 -15.14
N GLU A 86 -11.82 20.24 -16.17
CA GLU A 86 -13.02 21.08 -16.02
C GLU A 86 -13.95 20.46 -14.96
N ILE A 87 -14.66 21.34 -14.21
CA ILE A 87 -15.48 20.93 -13.08
C ILE A 87 -16.53 19.87 -13.44
N GLY A 88 -17.19 19.99 -14.59
CA GLY A 88 -18.18 19.00 -15.04
C GLY A 88 -17.61 17.61 -15.31
N THR A 89 -16.34 17.56 -15.75
CA THR A 89 -15.60 16.30 -15.93
C THR A 89 -15.19 15.72 -14.59
N PHE A 90 -14.71 16.54 -13.67
CA PHE A 90 -14.37 16.13 -12.31
C PHE A 90 -15.60 15.56 -11.59
N MET A 91 -16.74 16.25 -11.64
CA MET A 91 -17.97 15.82 -10.97
C MET A 91 -18.46 14.45 -11.47
N ARG A 92 -18.33 14.17 -12.77
CA ARG A 92 -18.69 12.84 -13.30
C ARG A 92 -17.80 11.72 -12.79
N GLU A 93 -16.47 11.96 -12.68
CA GLU A 93 -15.54 10.99 -12.11
C GLU A 93 -15.80 10.82 -10.62
N TRP A 94 -16.04 11.90 -9.90
CA TRP A 94 -16.31 11.90 -8.47
C TRP A 94 -17.60 11.14 -8.12
N LEU A 95 -18.66 11.37 -8.90
CA LEU A 95 -19.90 10.61 -8.74
C LEU A 95 -19.72 9.13 -9.05
N ALA A 96 -18.99 8.79 -10.13
CA ALA A 96 -18.71 7.38 -10.46
C ALA A 96 -17.89 6.68 -9.36
N LEU A 97 -16.95 7.38 -8.75
CA LEU A 97 -16.17 6.89 -7.60
C LEU A 97 -17.10 6.61 -6.40
N TYR A 98 -17.94 7.56 -6.04
CA TYR A 98 -18.94 7.41 -4.96
C TYR A 98 -19.89 6.24 -5.22
N ASP A 99 -20.46 6.15 -6.42
CA ASP A 99 -21.41 5.11 -6.81
C ASP A 99 -20.79 3.71 -6.87
N SER A 100 -19.49 3.61 -7.15
CA SER A 100 -18.79 2.33 -7.26
C SER A 100 -18.80 1.53 -5.97
N LYS A 101 -18.87 2.19 -4.82
CA LYS A 101 -18.72 1.63 -3.45
C LYS A 101 -17.43 0.82 -3.24
N SER A 102 -16.57 0.73 -4.25
CA SER A 102 -15.29 0.03 -4.22
C SER A 102 -14.10 0.96 -3.96
N GLY A 103 -14.33 2.28 -3.90
CA GLY A 103 -13.28 3.29 -3.79
C GLY A 103 -12.47 3.50 -5.06
N GLU A 104 -12.91 2.96 -6.18
CA GLU A 104 -12.22 3.07 -7.48
C GLU A 104 -13.11 3.71 -8.55
N ARG A 105 -12.49 4.45 -9.45
CA ARG A 105 -11.03 4.61 -9.64
C ARG A 105 -10.51 5.83 -8.90
N GLY A 106 -9.31 5.66 -8.31
CA GLY A 106 -8.60 6.74 -7.63
C GLY A 106 -8.04 7.80 -8.59
N ILE A 107 -7.33 8.77 -8.05
CA ILE A 107 -6.72 9.89 -8.79
C ILE A 107 -5.22 9.65 -8.95
N PHE A 108 -4.71 9.83 -10.19
CA PHE A 108 -3.30 9.99 -10.47
C PHE A 108 -3.10 11.19 -11.39
N ASN A 109 -2.55 12.28 -10.88
CA ASN A 109 -2.32 13.51 -11.64
C ASN A 109 -0.85 13.60 -12.10
N ARG A 110 -0.63 13.45 -13.42
CA ARG A 110 0.71 13.50 -14.02
C ARG A 110 1.36 14.86 -13.94
N GLU A 111 0.59 15.94 -14.01
CA GLU A 111 1.12 17.31 -13.89
C GLU A 111 1.59 17.57 -12.47
N ALA A 112 0.80 17.23 -11.45
CA ALA A 112 1.22 17.33 -10.05
C ALA A 112 2.42 16.42 -9.74
N ALA A 113 2.49 15.24 -10.34
CA ALA A 113 3.66 14.37 -10.23
C ALA A 113 4.92 15.01 -10.86
N ASP A 114 4.78 15.67 -12.01
CA ASP A 114 5.88 16.35 -12.68
C ASP A 114 6.38 17.56 -11.87
N VAL A 115 5.48 18.34 -11.29
CA VAL A 115 5.80 19.42 -10.36
C VAL A 115 6.55 18.87 -9.14
N GLN A 116 6.07 17.78 -8.57
CA GLN A 116 6.71 17.14 -7.41
C GLN A 116 8.12 16.66 -7.73
N VAL A 117 8.33 16.07 -8.90
CA VAL A 117 9.65 15.63 -9.38
C VAL A 117 10.64 16.78 -9.47
N GLY A 118 10.22 17.95 -9.94
CA GLY A 118 11.09 19.11 -10.10
C GLY A 118 11.53 19.81 -8.81
N ARG A 119 10.80 19.57 -7.69
CA ARG A 119 11.03 20.30 -6.42
C ARG A 119 12.43 20.16 -5.83
N ASN A 120 13.04 18.97 -5.97
CA ASN A 120 14.35 18.71 -5.38
C ASN A 120 15.53 19.11 -6.29
N GLY A 121 15.28 19.51 -7.54
CA GLY A 121 16.28 19.94 -8.51
C GLY A 121 17.25 18.86 -9.01
N ARG A 122 17.04 17.60 -8.64
CA ARG A 122 17.91 16.46 -9.01
C ARG A 122 17.30 15.55 -10.08
N ARG A 123 16.03 15.72 -10.40
CA ARG A 123 15.31 14.86 -11.31
C ARG A 123 14.73 15.65 -12.49
N GLU A 124 14.93 15.14 -13.70
CA GLU A 124 14.42 15.77 -14.93
C GLU A 124 12.90 15.64 -15.02
N GLN A 125 12.22 16.71 -15.36
CA GLN A 125 10.77 16.79 -15.59
C GLN A 125 10.41 16.44 -17.04
N GLY A 126 9.11 16.36 -17.34
CA GLY A 126 8.58 16.20 -18.71
C GLY A 126 8.46 14.76 -19.18
N HIS A 127 8.66 13.78 -18.33
CA HIS A 127 8.44 12.37 -18.68
C HIS A 127 6.95 11.97 -18.59
N MET A 128 6.60 10.87 -19.26
CA MET A 128 5.31 10.25 -19.06
C MET A 128 5.30 9.50 -17.73
N TRP A 129 4.91 10.19 -16.66
CA TRP A 129 4.92 9.65 -15.33
C TRP A 129 3.87 8.56 -15.13
N GLY A 130 4.27 7.52 -14.43
CA GLY A 130 3.46 6.48 -13.85
C GLY A 130 3.84 6.27 -12.39
N THR A 131 3.43 5.14 -11.83
CA THR A 131 3.66 4.84 -10.41
C THR A 131 3.70 3.33 -10.18
N ASN A 132 4.20 2.90 -9.01
CA ASN A 132 4.08 1.54 -8.53
C ASN A 132 2.63 1.24 -8.04
N PRO A 133 2.27 -0.01 -7.75
CA PRO A 133 0.89 -0.40 -7.42
C PRO A 133 0.23 0.38 -6.28
N CYS A 134 0.97 0.73 -5.26
CA CYS A 134 0.46 1.51 -4.11
C CYS A 134 0.61 3.02 -4.29
N SER A 135 1.18 3.45 -5.41
CA SER A 135 1.24 4.86 -5.83
C SER A 135 2.14 5.79 -5.00
N GLU A 136 3.06 5.26 -4.17
CA GLU A 136 4.00 6.09 -3.43
C GLU A 136 5.21 6.55 -4.24
N ILE A 137 5.57 5.86 -5.33
CA ILE A 137 6.76 6.14 -6.13
C ILE A 137 6.38 6.71 -7.49
N ILE A 138 6.93 7.84 -7.85
CA ILE A 138 6.79 8.41 -9.20
C ILE A 138 7.82 7.75 -10.10
N LEU A 139 7.36 7.07 -11.15
CA LEU A 139 8.18 6.29 -12.07
C LEU A 139 8.03 6.80 -13.51
N ARG A 140 9.13 6.82 -14.26
CA ARG A 140 9.09 6.82 -15.71
C ARG A 140 8.98 5.37 -16.24
N PRO A 141 8.67 5.16 -17.54
CA PRO A 141 8.57 3.81 -18.09
C PRO A 141 9.85 2.98 -17.85
N TYR A 142 9.68 1.69 -17.56
CA TYR A 142 10.79 0.74 -17.40
C TYR A 142 11.76 1.13 -16.28
N GLN A 143 11.24 1.34 -15.06
CA GLN A 143 12.02 1.78 -13.93
C GLN A 143 11.63 1.08 -12.63
N PHE A 144 12.60 0.92 -11.74
CA PHE A 144 12.45 0.39 -10.39
C PHE A 144 12.77 1.43 -9.34
N CYS A 145 12.31 1.16 -8.12
CA CYS A 145 12.67 1.89 -6.91
C CYS A 145 13.10 0.92 -5.82
N ASN A 146 14.01 1.34 -4.95
CA ASN A 146 14.52 0.57 -3.82
C ASN A 146 13.86 1.09 -2.54
N LEU A 147 12.96 0.29 -1.97
CA LEU A 147 12.19 0.64 -0.78
C LEU A 147 12.93 0.21 0.48
N SER A 148 12.97 1.10 1.46
CA SER A 148 13.34 0.86 2.85
C SER A 148 12.34 1.55 3.77
N GLU A 149 12.27 1.14 5.04
CA GLU A 149 11.22 1.61 5.93
C GLU A 149 11.78 1.90 7.32
N VAL A 150 11.42 3.07 7.84
CA VAL A 150 11.71 3.54 9.19
C VAL A 150 10.50 3.29 10.06
N VAL A 151 10.68 2.52 11.13
CA VAL A 151 9.65 2.31 12.15
C VAL A 151 9.71 3.46 13.16
N VAL A 152 8.69 4.28 13.16
CA VAL A 152 8.46 5.36 14.13
C VAL A 152 7.81 4.78 15.36
N ARG A 153 8.32 5.15 16.55
CA ARG A 153 7.73 4.81 17.84
C ARG A 153 7.24 6.07 18.55
N GLU A 154 6.25 5.94 19.39
CA GLU A 154 5.66 7.03 20.17
C GLU A 154 6.68 7.85 20.96
N THR A 155 7.73 7.18 21.43
CA THR A 155 8.78 7.77 22.27
C THR A 155 10.00 8.27 21.50
N ASP A 156 10.04 8.13 20.19
CA ASP A 156 11.21 8.55 19.39
C ASP A 156 11.43 10.06 19.46
N SER A 157 12.62 10.47 19.81
CA SER A 157 13.07 11.84 19.62
C SER A 157 13.42 12.14 18.16
N LEU A 158 13.53 13.41 17.79
CA LEU A 158 13.99 13.80 16.45
C LEU A 158 15.35 13.19 16.09
N ASP A 159 16.25 13.08 17.06
CA ASP A 159 17.59 12.51 16.85
C ASP A 159 17.52 10.99 16.64
N ASP A 160 16.63 10.28 17.33
CA ASP A 160 16.37 8.87 17.09
C ASP A 160 15.85 8.64 15.68
N LEU A 161 14.88 9.44 15.25
CA LEU A 161 14.32 9.36 13.89
C LEU A 161 15.38 9.68 12.82
N LYS A 162 16.20 10.71 13.02
CA LYS A 162 17.32 11.03 12.13
C LYS A 162 18.32 9.87 12.01
N ARG A 163 18.60 9.18 13.12
CA ARG A 163 19.47 8.00 13.13
C ARG A 163 18.84 6.86 12.33
N LYS A 164 17.56 6.57 12.54
CA LYS A 164 16.81 5.53 11.81
C LYS A 164 16.74 5.85 10.31
N VAL A 165 16.42 7.08 9.94
CA VAL A 165 16.40 7.56 8.53
C VAL A 165 17.76 7.38 7.87
N ARG A 166 18.84 7.71 8.56
CA ARG A 166 20.22 7.49 8.05
C ARG A 166 20.47 6.02 7.73
N LEU A 167 20.13 5.11 8.64
CA LEU A 167 20.35 3.67 8.43
C LEU A 167 19.51 3.14 7.26
N ALA A 168 18.23 3.51 7.19
CA ALA A 168 17.35 3.12 6.09
C ALA A 168 17.82 3.66 4.72
N THR A 169 18.38 4.88 4.72
CA THR A 169 18.95 5.49 3.50
C THR A 169 20.23 4.79 3.06
N ILE A 170 21.09 4.40 3.99
CA ILE A 170 22.30 3.60 3.67
C ILE A 170 21.89 2.28 3.03
N LEU A 171 20.94 1.56 3.66
CA LEU A 171 20.43 0.30 3.14
C LEU A 171 19.86 0.46 1.72
N GLY A 172 19.00 1.46 1.50
CA GLY A 172 18.42 1.75 0.18
C GLY A 172 19.49 2.11 -0.86
N THR A 173 20.50 2.90 -0.48
CA THR A 173 21.62 3.27 -1.37
C THR A 173 22.42 2.05 -1.80
N LEU A 174 22.74 1.14 -0.89
CA LEU A 174 23.40 -0.12 -1.20
C LEU A 174 22.52 -1.02 -2.08
N GLN A 175 21.22 -1.14 -1.76
CA GLN A 175 20.26 -1.90 -2.57
C GLN A 175 20.18 -1.38 -4.01
N SER A 176 20.32 -0.07 -4.23
CA SER A 176 20.27 0.54 -5.57
C SER A 176 21.41 0.10 -6.50
N THR A 177 22.44 -0.58 -5.97
CA THR A 177 23.53 -1.18 -6.78
C THR A 177 23.13 -2.49 -7.44
N LEU A 178 22.03 -3.13 -7.00
CA LEU A 178 21.55 -4.40 -7.53
C LEU A 178 20.82 -4.17 -8.86
N THR A 179 21.56 -4.13 -9.96
CA THR A 179 21.04 -3.81 -11.31
C THR A 179 21.28 -4.93 -12.34
N ASP A 180 21.53 -6.17 -11.90
CA ASP A 180 21.63 -7.34 -12.78
C ASP A 180 20.24 -7.92 -13.08
N PHE A 181 19.55 -7.35 -14.06
CA PHE A 181 18.21 -7.76 -14.48
C PHE A 181 18.26 -8.74 -15.65
N LYS A 182 18.59 -10.01 -15.37
CA LYS A 182 18.88 -11.05 -16.38
C LYS A 182 17.77 -11.27 -17.43
N TYR A 183 16.50 -11.10 -17.05
CA TYR A 183 15.34 -11.40 -17.89
C TYR A 183 14.64 -10.17 -18.46
N LEU A 184 15.15 -8.95 -18.17
CA LEU A 184 14.55 -7.71 -18.61
C LEU A 184 15.34 -7.07 -19.75
N ARG A 185 14.66 -6.22 -20.52
CA ARG A 185 15.32 -5.43 -21.57
C ARG A 185 16.32 -4.46 -20.98
N LYS A 186 17.40 -4.17 -21.70
CA LYS A 186 18.49 -3.26 -21.27
C LYS A 186 17.98 -1.90 -20.75
N VAL A 187 16.89 -1.38 -21.30
CA VAL A 187 16.31 -0.10 -20.88
C VAL A 187 15.97 -0.06 -19.39
N TRP A 188 15.54 -1.16 -18.78
CA TRP A 188 15.28 -1.25 -17.34
C TRP A 188 16.54 -0.97 -16.52
N LYS A 189 17.66 -1.58 -16.92
CA LYS A 189 18.96 -1.36 -16.27
C LYS A 189 19.41 0.10 -16.45
N THR A 190 19.37 0.61 -17.68
CA THR A 190 19.78 1.98 -17.99
C THR A 190 19.00 3.00 -17.14
N ASN A 191 17.68 2.93 -17.16
CA ASN A 191 16.83 3.86 -16.41
C ASN A 191 17.01 3.77 -14.90
N THR A 192 17.24 2.55 -14.38
CA THR A 192 17.47 2.34 -12.95
C THR A 192 18.84 2.87 -12.53
N GLU A 193 19.87 2.65 -13.30
CA GLU A 193 21.24 3.11 -13.00
C GLU A 193 21.38 4.62 -13.11
N GLU A 194 20.63 5.25 -14.01
CA GLU A 194 20.61 6.70 -14.19
C GLU A 194 20.03 7.43 -12.99
N GLU A 195 18.89 7.01 -12.48
CA GLU A 195 18.19 7.72 -11.39
C GLU A 195 18.39 7.11 -10.00
N ARG A 196 18.76 5.84 -9.89
CA ARG A 196 19.02 5.16 -8.59
C ARG A 196 17.95 5.43 -7.54
N LEU A 197 16.67 5.39 -7.92
CA LEU A 197 15.55 5.79 -7.04
C LEU A 197 15.52 5.03 -5.73
N LEU A 198 15.34 5.75 -4.64
CA LEU A 198 15.05 5.23 -3.32
C LEU A 198 13.61 5.56 -2.93
N GLY A 199 13.08 4.77 -2.00
CA GLY A 199 11.81 5.05 -1.33
C GLY A 199 12.01 4.81 0.17
N VAL A 200 12.69 5.73 0.85
CA VAL A 200 12.79 5.72 2.31
C VAL A 200 11.45 6.15 2.88
N SER A 201 10.75 5.22 3.49
CA SER A 201 9.40 5.38 4.01
C SER A 201 9.37 5.50 5.53
N LEU A 202 8.29 6.07 6.06
CA LEU A 202 7.98 6.10 7.48
C LEU A 202 6.73 5.26 7.74
N THR A 203 6.74 4.43 8.80
CA THR A 203 5.55 3.73 9.32
C THR A 203 5.43 3.97 10.80
N GLY A 204 4.22 3.91 11.38
CA GLY A 204 3.98 4.31 12.78
C GLY A 204 3.77 5.83 12.96
N ILE A 205 3.49 6.54 11.88
CA ILE A 205 3.27 7.99 11.91
C ILE A 205 2.17 8.37 12.91
N MET A 206 1.09 7.61 12.91
CA MET A 206 -0.09 7.87 13.74
C MET A 206 0.06 7.44 15.21
N ASP A 207 1.14 6.72 15.51
CA ASP A 207 1.51 6.39 16.89
C ASP A 207 2.32 7.50 17.56
N HIS A 208 2.84 8.48 16.78
CA HIS A 208 3.77 9.49 17.27
C HIS A 208 3.09 10.85 17.51
N PRO A 209 3.25 11.46 18.69
CA PRO A 209 2.51 12.67 19.07
C PRO A 209 2.78 13.90 18.20
N ILE A 210 3.97 14.00 17.57
CA ILE A 210 4.34 15.12 16.71
C ILE A 210 4.06 14.80 15.24
N LEU A 211 4.49 13.61 14.77
CA LEU A 211 4.39 13.26 13.33
C LEU A 211 2.95 13.06 12.86
N SER A 212 2.02 12.76 13.76
CA SER A 212 0.58 12.69 13.48
C SER A 212 -0.11 14.06 13.36
N LYS A 213 0.61 15.17 13.56
CA LYS A 213 0.06 16.54 13.55
C LYS A 213 0.57 17.36 12.37
N THR A 214 -0.30 18.14 11.75
CA THR A 214 0.04 19.00 10.61
C THR A 214 0.85 20.23 10.99
N VAL A 215 0.75 20.72 12.23
CA VAL A 215 1.39 21.96 12.68
C VAL A 215 2.85 21.73 13.07
N ASP A 216 3.12 20.67 13.83
CA ASP A 216 4.43 20.47 14.46
C ASP A 216 5.38 19.60 13.60
N SER A 217 4.82 18.77 12.73
CA SER A 217 5.58 17.81 11.92
C SER A 217 6.44 18.43 10.79
N PRO A 218 6.08 19.55 10.13
CA PRO A 218 6.83 20.05 8.95
C PRO A 218 8.32 20.20 9.20
N ARG A 219 8.71 20.83 10.31
CA ARG A 219 10.12 21.01 10.66
C ARG A 219 10.86 19.68 10.83
N TRP A 220 10.26 18.72 11.55
CA TRP A 220 10.85 17.40 11.76
C TRP A 220 11.00 16.64 10.44
N LEU A 221 9.99 16.71 9.60
CA LEU A 221 9.97 16.07 8.27
C LEU A 221 11.07 16.63 7.37
N GLU A 222 11.23 17.95 7.31
CA GLU A 222 12.28 18.61 6.53
C GLU A 222 13.68 18.26 7.02
N GLU A 223 13.91 18.29 8.34
CA GLU A 223 15.20 17.93 8.91
C GLU A 223 15.54 16.45 8.65
N MET A 224 14.57 15.53 8.79
CA MET A 224 14.75 14.11 8.46
C MET A 224 14.98 13.89 6.96
N ARG A 225 14.26 14.60 6.10
CA ARG A 225 14.47 14.54 4.64
C ARG A 225 15.88 14.99 4.28
N GLN A 226 16.38 16.08 4.88
CA GLN A 226 17.73 16.55 4.63
C GLN A 226 18.78 15.51 5.05
N VAL A 227 18.59 14.85 6.20
CA VAL A 227 19.45 13.73 6.62
C VAL A 227 19.46 12.59 5.58
N ALA A 228 18.31 12.25 4.99
CA ALA A 228 18.25 11.24 3.94
C ALA A 228 19.03 11.67 2.70
N VAL A 229 18.84 12.91 2.24
CA VAL A 229 19.53 13.46 1.07
C VAL A 229 21.06 13.48 1.26
N ASP A 230 21.53 14.00 2.39
CA ASP A 230 22.96 14.09 2.69
C ASP A 230 23.60 12.69 2.86
N THR A 231 22.89 11.78 3.48
CA THR A 231 23.34 10.39 3.66
C THR A 231 23.47 9.69 2.31
N ASN A 232 22.46 9.81 1.44
CA ASN A 232 22.51 9.21 0.10
C ASN A 232 23.67 9.79 -0.71
N LEU A 233 23.85 11.12 -0.72
CA LEU A 233 24.97 11.77 -1.42
C LEU A 233 26.34 11.24 -0.93
N LYS A 234 26.51 11.16 0.39
CA LYS A 234 27.77 10.65 1.01
C LYS A 234 28.07 9.22 0.58
N TYR A 235 27.09 8.33 0.69
CA TYR A 235 27.32 6.90 0.41
C TYR A 235 27.34 6.60 -1.08
N ALA A 236 26.57 7.30 -1.92
CA ALA A 236 26.63 7.20 -3.37
C ALA A 236 28.05 7.57 -3.89
N ASN A 237 28.61 8.67 -3.38
CA ASN A 237 29.98 9.08 -3.72
C ASN A 237 31.01 8.04 -3.24
N ALA A 238 30.86 7.47 -2.03
CA ALA A 238 31.79 6.49 -1.49
C ALA A 238 31.83 5.19 -2.30
N ILE A 239 30.71 4.78 -2.92
CA ILE A 239 30.61 3.55 -3.73
C ILE A 239 30.67 3.84 -5.24
N GLY A 240 30.83 5.10 -5.65
CA GLY A 240 31.04 5.49 -7.06
C GLY A 240 29.80 5.39 -7.94
N ILE A 241 28.61 5.68 -7.41
CA ILE A 241 27.36 5.73 -8.18
C ILE A 241 26.75 7.14 -8.15
N PRO A 242 25.87 7.49 -9.09
CA PRO A 242 25.13 8.75 -9.02
C PRO A 242 24.29 8.85 -7.74
N GLN A 243 24.14 10.08 -7.22
CA GLN A 243 23.16 10.36 -6.18
C GLN A 243 21.76 10.03 -6.69
N SER A 244 20.90 9.47 -5.84
CA SER A 244 19.53 9.13 -6.18
C SER A 244 18.73 10.39 -6.56
N ALA A 245 18.02 10.32 -7.68
CA ALA A 245 17.22 11.42 -8.19
C ALA A 245 16.01 11.75 -7.29
N ALA A 246 15.47 10.75 -6.57
CA ALA A 246 14.48 10.93 -5.52
C ALA A 246 14.68 9.86 -4.43
N ILE A 247 14.39 10.19 -3.16
CA ILE A 247 14.83 9.40 -1.99
C ILE A 247 13.67 9.04 -1.06
N THR A 248 12.75 9.94 -0.78
CA THR A 248 11.76 9.78 0.31
C THR A 248 10.34 9.60 -0.19
N CYS A 249 9.56 8.78 0.51
CA CYS A 249 8.15 8.53 0.24
C CYS A 249 7.42 8.13 1.54
N VAL A 250 6.12 7.89 1.48
CA VAL A 250 5.39 7.13 2.49
C VAL A 250 4.66 5.98 1.82
N LYS A 251 5.05 4.76 2.18
CA LYS A 251 4.43 3.51 1.74
C LYS A 251 3.27 3.13 2.66
N PRO A 252 2.22 2.44 2.20
CA PRO A 252 1.12 1.98 3.05
C PRO A 252 1.46 0.70 3.84
N SER A 253 2.67 0.42 4.14
CA SER A 253 3.22 -0.62 5.03
C SER A 253 2.24 -1.70 5.54
N GLY A 254 1.77 -2.58 4.66
CA GLY A 254 0.79 -3.60 5.04
C GLY A 254 1.36 -4.80 5.80
N THR A 255 2.65 -5.10 5.64
CA THR A 255 3.32 -6.27 6.26
C THR A 255 4.28 -5.84 7.36
N VAL A 256 5.20 -4.92 7.09
CA VAL A 256 6.21 -4.49 8.06
C VAL A 256 5.54 -3.85 9.28
N SER A 257 4.54 -2.99 9.10
CA SER A 257 3.82 -2.37 10.22
C SER A 257 3.20 -3.41 11.16
N GLN A 258 2.66 -4.51 10.62
CA GLN A 258 2.10 -5.60 11.42
C GLN A 258 3.19 -6.38 12.15
N LEU A 259 4.31 -6.67 11.47
CA LEU A 259 5.44 -7.37 12.06
C LEU A 259 6.03 -6.64 13.28
N VAL A 260 6.03 -5.31 13.23
CA VAL A 260 6.65 -4.47 14.26
C VAL A 260 5.62 -3.78 15.18
N ASP A 261 4.35 -4.12 15.07
CA ASP A 261 3.24 -3.49 15.77
C ASP A 261 3.33 -1.94 15.71
N ALA A 262 3.07 -1.39 14.53
CA ALA A 262 3.04 0.04 14.28
C ALA A 262 1.83 0.41 13.43
N ALA A 263 1.37 1.64 13.51
CA ALA A 263 0.38 2.18 12.58
C ALA A 263 0.89 2.09 11.13
N SER A 264 0.02 1.75 10.18
CA SER A 264 0.39 1.44 8.79
C SER A 264 0.67 2.71 7.97
N GLY A 265 1.94 3.06 7.80
CA GLY A 265 2.34 4.27 7.07
C GLY A 265 1.74 5.52 7.69
N ILE A 266 0.94 6.25 6.89
CA ILE A 266 0.21 7.46 7.30
C ILE A 266 -1.23 7.19 7.76
N HIS A 267 -1.65 5.92 7.77
CA HIS A 267 -3.01 5.55 8.16
C HIS A 267 -3.15 5.48 9.68
N ALA A 268 -4.32 5.89 10.19
CA ALA A 268 -4.68 5.76 11.58
C ALA A 268 -4.76 4.31 12.03
N ARG A 269 -4.61 4.05 13.33
CA ARG A 269 -4.93 2.75 13.92
C ARG A 269 -6.40 2.42 13.73
N HIS A 270 -6.72 1.14 13.70
CA HIS A 270 -8.12 0.70 13.53
C HIS A 270 -9.00 1.19 14.67
N ASN A 271 -8.61 0.90 15.91
CA ASN A 271 -9.24 1.32 17.15
C ASN A 271 -8.23 1.29 18.29
N ASP A 272 -8.60 1.72 19.50
CA ASP A 272 -7.77 1.58 20.71
C ASP A 272 -7.57 0.11 21.08
N TYR A 273 -8.65 -0.70 20.98
CA TYR A 273 -8.63 -2.14 21.17
C TYR A 273 -9.33 -2.83 19.99
N TYR A 274 -8.73 -3.87 19.46
CA TYR A 274 -9.27 -4.60 18.32
C TYR A 274 -8.75 -6.03 18.23
N ILE A 275 -9.51 -6.91 17.59
CA ILE A 275 -9.02 -8.22 17.17
C ILE A 275 -8.41 -8.08 15.78
N ARG A 276 -7.18 -8.52 15.63
CA ARG A 276 -6.51 -8.69 14.34
C ARG A 276 -6.57 -10.15 13.93
N THR A 277 -7.13 -10.43 12.75
CA THR A 277 -7.15 -11.79 12.19
C THR A 277 -6.07 -11.96 11.12
N VAL A 278 -5.42 -13.13 11.13
CA VAL A 278 -4.40 -13.52 10.16
C VAL A 278 -4.77 -14.87 9.57
N ARG A 279 -4.72 -14.99 8.26
CA ARG A 279 -5.01 -16.23 7.55
C ARG A 279 -3.74 -16.98 7.19
N GLY A 280 -3.73 -18.30 7.47
CA GLY A 280 -2.66 -19.21 7.09
C GLY A 280 -3.21 -20.37 6.26
N ASP A 281 -2.44 -20.82 5.27
CA ASP A 281 -2.75 -22.06 4.54
C ASP A 281 -2.64 -23.26 5.50
N ASN A 282 -3.62 -24.18 5.50
CA ASN A 282 -3.63 -25.34 6.39
C ASN A 282 -2.42 -26.26 6.20
N LYS A 283 -1.74 -26.20 5.06
CA LYS A 283 -0.53 -26.98 4.75
C LYS A 283 0.77 -26.25 5.08
N ASP A 284 0.68 -24.98 5.46
CA ASP A 284 1.85 -24.19 5.87
C ASP A 284 2.41 -24.74 7.18
N PRO A 285 3.71 -25.07 7.25
CA PRO A 285 4.36 -25.51 8.48
C PRO A 285 4.13 -24.57 9.66
N LEU A 286 4.16 -23.26 9.45
CA LEU A 286 3.89 -22.28 10.50
C LEU A 286 2.44 -22.36 11.00
N THR A 287 1.48 -22.55 10.09
CA THR A 287 0.06 -22.72 10.46
C THR A 287 -0.14 -23.96 11.33
N GLN A 288 0.45 -25.09 10.95
CA GLN A 288 0.39 -26.33 11.73
C GLN A 288 1.04 -26.16 13.11
N PHE A 289 2.24 -25.59 13.14
CA PHE A 289 2.96 -25.29 14.36
C PHE A 289 2.13 -24.42 15.32
N LEU A 290 1.62 -23.28 14.86
CA LEU A 290 0.84 -22.36 15.72
C LEU A 290 -0.43 -23.02 16.27
N LYS A 291 -1.11 -23.87 15.50
CA LYS A 291 -2.26 -24.64 15.98
C LYS A 291 -1.87 -25.62 17.09
N GLU A 292 -0.76 -26.34 16.91
CA GLU A 292 -0.27 -27.30 17.91
C GLU A 292 0.27 -26.61 19.16
N GLN A 293 0.79 -25.38 19.04
CA GLN A 293 1.15 -24.54 20.20
C GLN A 293 -0.08 -23.96 20.92
N GLY A 294 -1.30 -24.15 20.40
CA GLY A 294 -2.52 -23.71 21.06
C GLY A 294 -2.91 -22.25 20.77
N VAL A 295 -2.33 -21.62 19.75
CA VAL A 295 -2.75 -20.28 19.31
C VAL A 295 -4.21 -20.32 18.88
N TYR A 296 -5.03 -19.41 19.39
CA TYR A 296 -6.46 -19.38 19.09
C TYR A 296 -6.70 -19.25 17.58
N SER A 297 -7.44 -20.18 17.04
CA SER A 297 -7.70 -20.26 15.62
C SER A 297 -9.01 -20.98 15.32
N GLU A 298 -9.57 -20.66 14.17
CA GLU A 298 -10.78 -21.28 13.63
C GLU A 298 -10.64 -21.52 12.12
N ALA A 299 -11.52 -22.34 11.54
CA ALA A 299 -11.55 -22.52 10.09
C ALA A 299 -12.05 -21.24 9.40
N ASP A 300 -11.47 -20.87 8.26
CA ASP A 300 -11.94 -19.74 7.44
C ASP A 300 -13.35 -20.03 6.91
N VAL A 301 -14.28 -19.08 7.08
CA VAL A 301 -15.69 -19.26 6.67
C VAL A 301 -15.86 -19.41 5.17
N MET A 302 -14.94 -18.90 4.35
CA MET A 302 -14.99 -18.98 2.89
C MET A 302 -14.23 -20.18 2.34
N LYS A 303 -13.19 -20.65 3.05
CA LYS A 303 -12.29 -21.74 2.61
C LYS A 303 -11.91 -22.64 3.77
N PRO A 304 -12.88 -23.30 4.44
CA PRO A 304 -12.64 -24.04 5.68
C PRO A 304 -11.62 -25.19 5.52
N ASP A 305 -11.60 -25.83 4.35
CA ASP A 305 -10.73 -26.99 4.09
C ASP A 305 -9.26 -26.61 3.86
N SER A 306 -8.97 -25.37 3.49
CA SER A 306 -7.63 -24.95 3.09
C SER A 306 -7.03 -23.83 3.91
N THR A 307 -7.82 -23.13 4.72
CA THR A 307 -7.39 -21.92 5.40
C THR A 307 -7.80 -21.91 6.88
N THR A 308 -6.86 -21.56 7.74
CA THR A 308 -7.06 -21.31 9.17
C THR A 308 -6.98 -19.80 9.43
N VAL A 309 -7.85 -19.30 10.29
CA VAL A 309 -7.86 -17.90 10.75
C VAL A 309 -7.37 -17.86 12.20
N PHE A 310 -6.26 -17.18 12.43
CA PHE A 310 -5.74 -16.88 13.77
C PHE A 310 -6.24 -15.50 14.19
N SER A 311 -6.58 -15.33 15.46
CA SER A 311 -7.05 -14.07 16.03
C SER A 311 -6.14 -13.63 17.17
N PHE A 312 -5.82 -12.34 17.20
CA PHE A 312 -4.96 -11.71 18.19
C PHE A 312 -5.63 -10.43 18.71
N ALA A 313 -5.77 -10.32 20.03
CA ALA A 313 -6.21 -9.07 20.63
C ALA A 313 -5.04 -8.06 20.66
N MET A 314 -5.28 -6.89 20.12
CA MET A 314 -4.32 -5.81 19.98
C MET A 314 -4.76 -4.59 20.77
N LYS A 315 -3.80 -3.86 21.34
CA LYS A 315 -3.99 -2.54 21.95
C LYS A 315 -3.13 -1.52 21.22
N ALA A 316 -3.70 -0.41 20.78
CA ALA A 316 -2.94 0.70 20.24
C ALA A 316 -2.08 1.36 21.34
N PRO A 317 -0.92 1.98 21.01
CA PRO A 317 -0.19 2.82 21.96
C PRO A 317 -1.05 3.95 22.50
N ASP A 318 -0.81 4.34 23.75
CA ASP A 318 -1.56 5.42 24.38
C ASP A 318 -1.37 6.74 23.61
N GLY A 319 -2.47 7.37 23.20
CA GLY A 319 -2.45 8.61 22.41
C GLY A 319 -2.23 8.41 20.89
N ALA A 320 -2.20 7.18 20.40
CA ALA A 320 -2.23 6.91 18.97
C ALA A 320 -3.52 7.44 18.32
N VAL A 321 -3.43 7.87 17.07
CA VAL A 321 -4.61 8.34 16.34
C VAL A 321 -5.35 7.15 15.75
N THR A 322 -6.64 7.03 16.08
CA THR A 322 -7.53 6.01 15.53
C THR A 322 -8.33 6.55 14.34
N ARG A 323 -8.90 5.64 13.53
CA ARG A 323 -9.67 6.00 12.31
C ARG A 323 -10.88 6.91 12.59
N ASP A 324 -11.49 6.76 13.76
CA ASP A 324 -12.67 7.56 14.14
C ASP A 324 -12.31 8.93 14.71
N ALA A 325 -11.05 9.11 15.12
CA ALA A 325 -10.55 10.37 15.66
C ALA A 325 -10.17 11.40 14.58
N MET A 326 -10.24 11.03 13.29
CA MET A 326 -9.89 11.92 12.16
C MET A 326 -11.02 11.99 11.14
N THR A 327 -11.33 13.21 10.69
CA THR A 327 -12.14 13.45 9.50
C THR A 327 -11.35 13.15 8.22
N ALA A 328 -12.05 12.96 7.10
CA ALA A 328 -11.41 12.78 5.80
C ALA A 328 -10.56 14.01 5.39
N ILE A 329 -10.99 15.22 5.75
CA ILE A 329 -10.22 16.45 5.48
C ILE A 329 -8.93 16.49 6.31
N GLU A 330 -8.96 16.12 7.58
CA GLU A 330 -7.74 16.04 8.41
C GLU A 330 -6.75 15.02 7.87
N GLN A 331 -7.23 13.88 7.37
CA GLN A 331 -6.38 12.89 6.69
C GLN A 331 -5.72 13.48 5.43
N LEU A 332 -6.47 14.23 4.62
CA LEU A 332 -5.98 14.91 3.41
C LEU A 332 -4.97 16.02 3.74
N GLU A 333 -5.20 16.82 4.77
CA GLU A 333 -4.25 17.86 5.21
C GLU A 333 -2.94 17.24 5.74
N LEU A 334 -3.02 16.13 6.48
CA LEU A 334 -1.82 15.41 6.89
C LEU A 334 -1.08 14.81 5.68
N TRP A 335 -1.80 14.19 4.73
CA TRP A 335 -1.23 13.71 3.48
C TRP A 335 -0.50 14.82 2.73
N LYS A 336 -1.12 16.02 2.59
CA LYS A 336 -0.53 17.19 1.94
C LYS A 336 0.74 17.66 2.66
N THR A 337 0.74 17.66 3.99
CA THR A 337 1.90 17.99 4.82
C THR A 337 3.07 17.06 4.50
N TYR A 338 2.85 15.75 4.43
CA TYR A 338 3.89 14.80 4.07
C TYR A 338 4.35 14.92 2.60
N ALA A 339 3.42 15.19 1.68
CA ALA A 339 3.75 15.43 0.28
C ALA A 339 4.68 16.63 0.10
N LEU A 340 4.52 17.69 0.90
CA LEU A 340 5.28 18.92 0.79
C LEU A 340 6.61 18.89 1.56
N HIS A 341 6.65 18.27 2.75
CA HIS A 341 7.76 18.41 3.69
C HIS A 341 8.65 17.17 3.78
N TRP A 342 8.12 15.95 3.54
CA TRP A 342 8.89 14.71 3.59
C TRP A 342 9.21 14.14 2.22
N CYS A 343 8.19 13.95 1.37
CA CYS A 343 8.31 13.16 0.16
C CYS A 343 9.02 13.90 -0.98
N GLU A 344 10.02 13.26 -1.58
CA GLU A 344 10.52 13.59 -2.92
C GLU A 344 9.75 12.82 -4.00
N HIS A 345 9.18 11.67 -3.64
CA HIS A 345 8.11 11.01 -4.39
C HIS A 345 6.75 11.50 -3.88
N LYS A 346 5.98 10.64 -3.24
CA LYS A 346 4.69 11.04 -2.66
C LYS A 346 4.28 10.13 -1.50
N PRO A 347 3.36 10.56 -0.65
CA PRO A 347 2.73 9.66 0.31
C PRO A 347 1.61 8.86 -0.36
N SER A 348 1.55 7.57 -0.08
CA SER A 348 0.42 6.73 -0.45
C SER A 348 -0.62 6.77 0.66
N VAL A 349 -1.88 7.02 0.32
CA VAL A 349 -2.99 7.04 1.27
C VAL A 349 -4.27 6.53 0.63
N THR A 350 -5.08 5.87 1.44
CA THR A 350 -6.49 5.64 1.19
C THR A 350 -7.27 6.44 2.23
N ILE A 351 -7.97 7.47 1.78
CA ILE A 351 -8.79 8.33 2.64
C ILE A 351 -10.10 7.60 2.93
N SER A 352 -10.39 7.40 4.21
CA SER A 352 -11.68 6.88 4.67
C SER A 352 -12.70 8.02 4.72
N VAL A 353 -13.78 7.92 3.94
CA VAL A 353 -14.75 9.01 3.74
C VAL A 353 -16.12 8.59 4.28
N LYS A 354 -16.59 9.27 5.33
CA LYS A 354 -17.95 9.09 5.86
C LYS A 354 -18.98 9.64 4.89
N GLU A 355 -20.22 9.13 4.95
CA GLU A 355 -21.26 9.45 3.97
C GLU A 355 -21.48 10.97 3.79
N HIS A 356 -21.45 11.73 4.88
CA HIS A 356 -21.65 13.18 4.87
C HIS A 356 -20.43 14.00 4.41
N GLU A 357 -19.23 13.39 4.32
CA GLU A 357 -17.98 14.08 3.99
C GLU A 357 -17.70 14.14 2.48
N TRP A 358 -18.37 13.33 1.65
CA TRP A 358 -18.04 13.18 0.23
C TRP A 358 -18.04 14.48 -0.57
N MET A 359 -18.92 15.42 -0.25
CA MET A 359 -18.98 16.71 -0.95
C MET A 359 -17.79 17.60 -0.58
N ASP A 360 -17.47 17.69 0.70
CA ASP A 360 -16.35 18.51 1.20
C ASP A 360 -15.01 17.95 0.73
N VAL A 361 -14.86 16.62 0.75
CA VAL A 361 -13.68 15.91 0.21
C VAL A 361 -13.53 16.18 -1.28
N GLY A 362 -14.60 16.10 -2.06
CA GLY A 362 -14.59 16.42 -3.48
C GLY A 362 -14.18 17.87 -3.76
N ALA A 363 -14.69 18.82 -3.00
CA ALA A 363 -14.31 20.23 -3.10
C ALA A 363 -12.83 20.43 -2.76
N TRP A 364 -12.38 19.86 -1.63
CA TRP A 364 -10.96 19.92 -1.24
C TRP A 364 -10.03 19.37 -2.31
N VAL A 365 -10.34 18.20 -2.86
CA VAL A 365 -9.53 17.57 -3.92
C VAL A 365 -9.48 18.44 -5.16
N TYR A 366 -10.61 19.02 -5.57
CA TYR A 366 -10.66 19.90 -6.72
C TYR A 366 -9.82 21.17 -6.50
N ASP A 367 -9.91 21.79 -5.31
CA ASP A 367 -9.18 22.99 -4.98
C ASP A 367 -7.66 22.75 -4.85
N ASN A 368 -7.25 21.58 -4.37
CA ASN A 368 -5.85 21.19 -4.19
C ASN A 368 -5.33 20.28 -5.33
N PHE A 369 -5.94 20.34 -6.52
CA PHE A 369 -5.63 19.41 -7.62
C PHE A 369 -4.20 19.53 -8.14
N ASP A 370 -3.57 20.67 -7.96
CA ASP A 370 -2.17 20.96 -8.32
C ASP A 370 -1.15 20.21 -7.46
N VAL A 371 -1.51 19.82 -6.25
CA VAL A 371 -0.66 19.00 -5.36
C VAL A 371 -1.13 17.55 -5.27
N ALA A 372 -2.37 17.25 -5.64
CA ALA A 372 -2.96 15.93 -5.59
C ALA A 372 -2.38 14.99 -6.66
N SER A 373 -1.12 14.57 -6.48
CA SER A 373 -0.40 13.69 -7.40
C SER A 373 -0.92 12.25 -7.41
N GLY A 374 -1.54 11.78 -6.32
CA GLY A 374 -2.17 10.48 -6.25
C GLY A 374 -2.84 10.25 -4.90
N VAL A 375 -4.15 10.02 -4.92
CA VAL A 375 -4.98 9.78 -3.73
C VAL A 375 -6.04 8.75 -4.07
N SER A 376 -6.30 7.84 -3.13
CA SER A 376 -7.38 6.86 -3.19
C SER A 376 -8.39 7.12 -2.08
N PHE A 377 -9.63 6.74 -2.30
CA PHE A 377 -10.73 6.95 -1.37
C PHE A 377 -11.44 5.62 -1.11
N LEU A 378 -11.98 5.46 0.08
CA LEU A 378 -12.80 4.31 0.43
C LEU A 378 -13.99 4.80 1.27
N PRO A 379 -15.22 4.37 0.96
CA PRO A 379 -16.34 4.64 1.85
C PRO A 379 -16.04 4.10 3.25
N HIS A 380 -16.22 4.94 4.27
CA HIS A 380 -16.13 4.49 5.66
C HIS A 380 -17.26 3.49 5.92
N SER A 381 -16.93 2.35 6.48
CA SER A 381 -17.90 1.32 6.81
C SER A 381 -17.72 0.89 8.26
N ASP A 382 -18.80 0.96 9.01
CA ASP A 382 -18.88 0.43 10.38
C ASP A 382 -19.29 -1.04 10.39
N HIS A 383 -19.53 -1.64 9.21
CA HIS A 383 -19.96 -3.01 9.10
C HIS A 383 -18.75 -3.95 9.16
N THR A 384 -18.69 -4.76 10.21
CA THR A 384 -17.80 -5.91 10.31
C THR A 384 -18.49 -7.14 9.75
N TYR A 385 -17.84 -7.84 8.83
CA TYR A 385 -18.25 -9.18 8.43
C TYR A 385 -17.50 -10.24 9.26
N GLN A 386 -18.03 -11.44 9.30
CA GLN A 386 -17.45 -12.54 10.06
C GLN A 386 -15.98 -12.77 9.66
N GLN A 387 -15.09 -12.87 10.64
CA GLN A 387 -13.65 -12.99 10.44
C GLN A 387 -13.02 -11.82 9.68
N ALA A 388 -13.55 -10.59 9.84
CA ALA A 388 -12.94 -9.38 9.27
C ALA A 388 -11.48 -9.27 9.75
N PRO A 389 -10.56 -8.70 8.91
CA PRO A 389 -9.16 -8.51 9.29
C PRO A 389 -8.95 -7.69 10.55
N TYR A 390 -9.89 -6.80 10.84
CA TYR A 390 -9.95 -6.00 12.05
C TYR A 390 -11.39 -6.02 12.58
N GLN A 391 -11.54 -6.20 13.90
CA GLN A 391 -12.83 -6.19 14.57
C GLN A 391 -12.70 -5.37 15.86
N ASP A 392 -13.58 -4.39 16.04
CA ASP A 392 -13.59 -3.57 17.25
C ASP A 392 -13.94 -4.41 18.46
N ILE A 393 -13.26 -4.17 19.56
CA ILE A 393 -13.57 -4.71 20.89
C ILE A 393 -13.44 -3.62 21.93
N GLU A 394 -14.11 -3.80 23.06
CA GLU A 394 -14.00 -2.93 24.21
C GLU A 394 -12.80 -3.30 25.09
N ALA A 395 -12.38 -2.39 25.98
CA ALA A 395 -11.26 -2.60 26.89
C ALA A 395 -11.43 -3.84 27.76
N GLU A 396 -12.66 -4.09 28.22
CA GLU A 396 -13.03 -5.24 29.04
C GLU A 396 -12.82 -6.56 28.27
N GLU A 397 -13.25 -6.62 27.00
CA GLU A 397 -13.09 -7.78 26.12
C GLU A 397 -11.59 -8.05 25.84
N TYR A 398 -10.79 -6.99 25.66
CA TYR A 398 -9.35 -7.11 25.54
C TYR A 398 -8.72 -7.73 26.80
N LEU A 399 -9.11 -7.25 27.98
CA LEU A 399 -8.61 -7.79 29.25
C LEU A 399 -9.02 -9.26 29.46
N GLU A 400 -10.25 -9.62 29.15
CA GLU A 400 -10.73 -11.01 29.19
C GLU A 400 -9.90 -11.90 28.24
N TRP A 401 -9.67 -11.42 27.02
CA TRP A 401 -8.82 -12.16 26.05
C TRP A 401 -7.41 -12.38 26.60
N GLN A 402 -6.81 -11.34 27.19
CA GLN A 402 -5.47 -11.44 27.77
C GLN A 402 -5.41 -12.39 28.97
N LEU A 403 -6.44 -12.42 29.81
CA LEU A 403 -6.53 -13.35 30.93
C LEU A 403 -6.67 -14.81 30.46
N GLU A 404 -7.44 -15.05 29.43
CA GLU A 404 -7.67 -16.40 28.90
C GLU A 404 -6.51 -16.92 28.04
N ARG A 405 -5.85 -16.07 27.27
CA ARG A 405 -4.92 -16.45 26.19
C ARG A 405 -3.56 -15.75 26.22
N GLY A 406 -3.40 -14.67 26.98
CA GLY A 406 -2.17 -13.85 26.98
C GLY A 406 -0.96 -14.53 27.67
N SER A 407 -1.19 -15.64 28.40
CA SER A 407 -0.12 -16.42 29.03
C SER A 407 0.45 -17.53 28.16
N LEU A 408 0.01 -17.63 26.89
CA LEU A 408 0.48 -18.66 25.98
C LEU A 408 1.95 -18.39 25.60
N GLU A 409 2.84 -19.26 26.04
CA GLU A 409 4.27 -19.26 25.62
C GLU A 409 4.41 -20.18 24.39
N ILE A 410 4.96 -19.64 23.31
CA ILE A 410 5.21 -20.38 22.08
C ILE A 410 6.66 -20.84 22.06
N ASP A 411 6.88 -22.14 21.95
CA ASP A 411 8.23 -22.71 21.75
C ASP A 411 8.68 -22.52 20.29
N TRP A 412 9.19 -21.34 19.97
CA TRP A 412 9.70 -21.01 18.63
C TRP A 412 10.86 -21.89 18.17
N ALA A 413 11.62 -22.51 19.09
CA ALA A 413 12.70 -23.42 18.74
C ALA A 413 12.17 -24.69 18.06
N ALA A 414 10.97 -25.13 18.44
CA ALA A 414 10.32 -26.29 17.84
C ALA A 414 9.85 -26.07 16.40
N LEU A 415 9.70 -24.81 15.93
CA LEU A 415 9.25 -24.50 14.56
C LEU A 415 10.13 -25.16 13.49
N SER A 416 11.44 -25.25 13.72
CA SER A 416 12.38 -25.87 12.78
C SER A 416 12.07 -27.35 12.50
N ALA A 417 11.32 -28.03 13.36
CA ALA A 417 10.89 -29.41 13.14
C ALA A 417 9.77 -29.53 12.10
N TYR A 418 9.01 -28.45 11.90
CA TYR A 418 7.90 -28.37 10.95
C TYR A 418 8.35 -27.87 9.57
N GLU A 419 9.41 -27.08 9.49
CA GLU A 419 9.94 -26.46 8.24
C GLU A 419 10.78 -27.44 7.39
N LYS A 420 10.41 -28.73 7.37
CA LYS A 420 11.16 -29.75 6.59
C LYS A 420 10.78 -29.74 5.11
N GLU A 421 9.52 -29.48 4.80
CA GLU A 421 8.96 -29.44 3.46
C GLU A 421 7.88 -28.35 3.37
N ASP A 422 7.98 -27.48 2.35
CA ASP A 422 6.92 -26.54 2.01
C ASP A 422 5.87 -27.23 1.12
N ASN A 423 4.71 -27.50 1.67
CA ASN A 423 3.57 -28.14 1.00
C ASN A 423 2.44 -27.15 0.70
N THR A 424 2.67 -25.84 0.87
CA THR A 424 1.66 -24.80 0.63
C THR A 424 1.20 -24.78 -0.84
N SER A 425 -0.01 -24.25 -1.06
CA SER A 425 -0.57 -24.11 -2.41
C SER A 425 0.34 -23.21 -3.28
N GLY A 426 0.80 -23.74 -4.40
CA GLY A 426 1.69 -23.05 -5.33
C GLY A 426 3.19 -23.29 -5.14
N SER A 427 3.65 -23.87 -4.02
CA SER A 427 5.08 -24.16 -3.82
C SER A 427 5.61 -25.22 -4.78
N ARG A 428 4.78 -26.19 -5.14
CA ARG A 428 5.13 -27.29 -6.08
C ARG A 428 4.96 -26.93 -7.56
N GLU A 429 4.25 -25.85 -7.88
CA GLU A 429 4.03 -25.42 -9.27
C GLU A 429 5.17 -24.53 -9.80
N LEU A 430 6.05 -24.09 -8.93
CA LEU A 430 7.18 -23.22 -9.24
C LEU A 430 8.54 -23.94 -9.25
N ALA A 431 8.59 -25.21 -8.87
CA ALA A 431 9.76 -26.08 -8.95
C ALA A 431 9.73 -26.93 -10.24
#